data_8e6b4161850bddbe1c8a36ba9550fa39
#
_entry.id   8e6b4161850bddbe1c8a36ba9550fa39
#
_cell.length_a   1.000
_cell.length_b   1.000
_cell.length_c   1.000
_cell.angle_alpha   90.00
_cell.angle_beta   90.00
_cell.angle_gamma   90.00
#
_symmetry.space_group_name_H-M   'P 1'
#
loop_
_entity.id
_entity.type
_entity.pdbx_description
1 polymer ?
#
loop_
_entity_poly.entity_id
_entity_poly.type
_entity_poly.pdbx_seq_one_letter_code
_entity_poly.pdbx_strand_id
1 'polypeptide(L)'
;MGEFFYRIRQRMRTHVLDKCKVDASATQLDLPRSSVIENPTAHLHYPIFEKTVDVFKPIDWHLDVSTGQTFPMSFAHKIDIRSDRYGSAKHVWEVNRLQFLLHIALLYKKGRNEKYLELFRYHLTSWKNANPYMVGVNWYSNIEVNLRLICFYFCWQVLDVEQLRSSNAEFDVFVSKVWLPLVFEHAEYSYNHPSLYSSANNHLISEYAGLFVAACCWNIPHRKARLKYAKAGLEREILLQNTSEGVNREEAAEYIQFIDDFFLIAAVVGCRAGIAFSDSYNGRLHAMASYMNAMLDCKCNYPMYGDGDDGFVLRPDEGGHFNNFKSLLVSFAVYFDDASFKRADVMWDDKNELLFGRTGREKFVRMPAVAAGFLMDDNSFYPESGHFIFKRTKGVAVSGLRETYLHFDAAPLGFLSIAAHGHADALSFILHVDGDPVLVDAGTFTYHTHKDLRRYFVSTLAHNTVCVNGKNQANQAGPTMWLSHYHCKVLNVGDNFVEATHDGYRMEGVEHVRRVEFNRDENEITITDTLRCSKPAEIEIPFHLHPAVSAEIQGSVAVLSVAGIKKVQMGLDPKLSYAIRDGGWYSEHFGEKTESSALYAKTNVDGFVSFETKIKVLE
;
A
#
# COMPACT_ATOMS: atom_id res chain seq x y z
N MET A 1 -10.48 2.32 -36.90
CA MET A 1 -10.15 3.76 -36.79
C MET A 1 -9.06 4.04 -35.72
N GLY A 2 -9.15 3.54 -34.50
CA GLY A 2 -8.15 3.79 -33.45
C GLY A 2 -6.73 3.34 -33.79
N GLU A 3 -6.57 2.18 -34.42
CA GLU A 3 -5.26 1.63 -34.80
C GLU A 3 -4.62 2.41 -35.98
N PHE A 4 -5.43 2.93 -36.87
CA PHE A 4 -4.99 3.80 -37.98
C PHE A 4 -4.47 5.15 -37.45
N PHE A 5 -5.22 5.79 -36.56
CA PHE A 5 -4.77 7.02 -35.88
C PHE A 5 -3.57 6.80 -34.96
N TYR A 6 -3.48 5.62 -34.34
CA TYR A 6 -2.32 5.21 -33.56
C TYR A 6 -1.06 5.13 -34.45
N ARG A 7 -1.11 4.44 -35.60
CA ARG A 7 0.03 4.33 -36.53
C ARG A 7 0.45 5.68 -37.11
N ILE A 8 -0.51 6.58 -37.39
CA ILE A 8 -0.22 7.95 -37.83
C ILE A 8 0.47 8.72 -36.69
N ARG A 9 -0.04 8.66 -35.46
CA ARG A 9 0.60 9.29 -34.30
C ARG A 9 1.99 8.71 -34.04
N GLN A 10 2.19 7.42 -34.17
CA GLN A 10 3.49 6.78 -34.08
C GLN A 10 4.49 7.35 -35.11
N ARG A 11 4.09 7.44 -36.38
CA ARG A 11 4.93 8.02 -37.45
C ARG A 11 5.25 9.50 -37.20
N MET A 12 4.26 10.28 -36.80
CA MET A 12 4.48 11.70 -36.45
C MET A 12 5.40 11.84 -35.24
N ARG A 13 5.29 10.96 -34.22
CA ARG A 13 6.12 10.98 -33.03
C ARG A 13 7.55 10.52 -33.28
N THR A 14 7.77 9.49 -34.08
CA THR A 14 9.14 9.13 -34.49
C THR A 14 9.83 10.32 -35.12
N HIS A 15 9.14 11.09 -35.95
CA HIS A 15 9.67 12.29 -36.56
C HIS A 15 9.87 13.46 -35.56
N VAL A 16 9.03 13.56 -34.52
CA VAL A 16 9.16 14.55 -33.44
C VAL A 16 10.27 14.15 -32.48
N LEU A 17 10.40 12.85 -32.14
CA LEU A 17 11.48 12.33 -31.31
C LEU A 17 12.87 12.54 -31.94
N ASP A 18 13.00 12.40 -33.25
CA ASP A 18 14.22 12.69 -33.98
C ASP A 18 14.61 14.20 -33.97
N LYS A 19 13.64 15.07 -33.72
CA LYS A 19 13.85 16.53 -33.65
C LYS A 19 13.92 17.10 -32.23
N CYS A 20 13.39 16.39 -31.24
CA CYS A 20 13.44 16.80 -29.84
C CYS A 20 14.82 16.46 -29.26
N LYS A 21 15.66 17.46 -29.11
CA LYS A 21 16.79 17.39 -28.19
C LYS A 21 16.23 17.41 -26.78
N VAL A 22 16.03 16.23 -26.19
CA VAL A 22 15.80 16.12 -24.75
C VAL A 22 17.15 16.40 -24.09
N ASP A 23 17.38 17.64 -23.73
CA ASP A 23 18.56 18.02 -23.00
C ASP A 23 18.32 17.75 -21.52
N ALA A 24 19.01 16.75 -21.02
CA ALA A 24 18.96 16.36 -19.62
C ALA A 24 19.93 17.21 -18.80
N SER A 25 19.84 18.54 -18.89
CA SER A 25 20.51 19.37 -17.88
C SER A 25 19.81 19.17 -16.54
N ALA A 26 20.06 18.00 -15.94
CA ALA A 26 19.65 17.69 -14.60
C ALA A 26 20.28 18.71 -13.67
N THR A 27 19.50 19.32 -12.80
CA THR A 27 20.03 19.91 -11.59
C THR A 27 20.84 18.80 -10.90
N GLN A 28 22.15 18.99 -10.78
CA GLN A 28 23.02 18.05 -10.07
C GLN A 28 22.47 17.89 -8.65
N LEU A 29 21.80 16.76 -8.43
CA LEU A 29 21.38 16.37 -7.11
C LEU A 29 22.50 15.52 -6.55
N ASP A 30 23.24 16.07 -5.58
CA ASP A 30 24.27 15.33 -4.86
C ASP A 30 23.65 14.13 -4.15
N LEU A 31 23.70 12.98 -4.80
CA LEU A 31 23.58 11.72 -4.08
C LEU A 31 24.93 11.45 -3.38
N PRO A 32 24.89 11.08 -2.11
CA PRO A 32 26.12 10.82 -1.38
C PRO A 32 26.89 9.68 -2.04
N ARG A 33 28.21 9.86 -2.14
CA ARG A 33 29.13 8.90 -2.75
C ARG A 33 29.30 7.59 -1.98
N SER A 34 28.56 7.37 -0.90
CA SER A 34 28.70 6.20 -0.02
C SER A 34 27.36 5.60 0.39
N SER A 35 26.62 5.04 -0.56
CA SER A 35 25.60 4.07 -0.18
C SER A 35 26.28 2.72 0.11
N VAL A 36 26.20 2.24 1.32
CA VAL A 36 26.66 0.90 1.70
C VAL A 36 25.47 -0.04 1.56
N ILE A 37 25.40 -0.73 0.45
CA ILE A 37 24.49 -1.88 0.32
C ILE A 37 25.23 -3.08 0.85
N GLU A 38 24.73 -3.65 1.94
CA GLU A 38 25.45 -4.69 2.67
C GLU A 38 25.48 -6.05 1.95
N ASN A 39 24.57 -6.34 1.04
CA ASN A 39 24.54 -7.65 0.37
C ASN A 39 24.14 -7.60 -1.11
N PRO A 40 25.06 -7.22 -2.02
CA PRO A 40 24.72 -7.01 -3.44
C PRO A 40 24.41 -8.29 -4.23
N THR A 41 24.63 -9.48 -3.68
CA THR A 41 24.34 -10.74 -4.38
C THR A 41 22.87 -11.18 -4.28
N ALA A 42 22.11 -10.66 -3.31
CA ALA A 42 20.68 -10.95 -3.15
C ALA A 42 19.82 -10.37 -4.29
N HIS A 43 20.35 -9.43 -5.05
CA HIS A 43 19.64 -8.61 -6.02
C HIS A 43 19.58 -9.17 -7.45
N LEU A 44 19.96 -10.42 -7.63
CA LEU A 44 20.02 -11.07 -8.94
C LEU A 44 18.76 -11.90 -9.24
N HIS A 45 17.99 -12.19 -8.21
CA HIS A 45 16.68 -12.84 -8.29
C HIS A 45 15.61 -11.86 -7.81
N TYR A 46 15.01 -11.12 -8.74
CA TYR A 46 14.01 -10.11 -8.42
C TYR A 46 12.69 -10.78 -8.04
N PRO A 47 12.14 -10.52 -6.84
CA PRO A 47 10.90 -11.10 -6.38
C PRO A 47 9.70 -10.47 -7.11
N ILE A 48 8.75 -11.32 -7.48
CA ILE A 48 7.45 -10.97 -8.05
C ILE A 48 6.43 -11.77 -7.25
N PHE A 49 6.00 -11.22 -6.11
CA PHE A 49 5.14 -11.93 -5.16
C PHE A 49 5.74 -13.31 -4.80
N GLU A 50 5.00 -14.37 -4.96
CA GLU A 50 5.43 -15.76 -4.70
C GLU A 50 6.46 -16.32 -5.70
N LYS A 51 6.83 -15.54 -6.72
CA LYS A 51 7.79 -15.93 -7.77
C LYS A 51 9.06 -15.07 -7.74
N THR A 52 10.05 -15.48 -8.51
CA THR A 52 11.28 -14.72 -8.73
C THR A 52 11.69 -14.72 -10.19
N VAL A 53 12.33 -13.65 -10.65
CA VAL A 53 12.92 -13.53 -11.98
C VAL A 53 14.44 -13.38 -11.86
N ASP A 54 15.18 -14.23 -12.58
CA ASP A 54 16.64 -14.13 -12.70
C ASP A 54 17.00 -13.01 -13.68
N VAL A 55 17.45 -11.88 -13.16
CA VAL A 55 17.78 -10.70 -13.99
C VAL A 55 19.06 -10.85 -14.82
N PHE A 56 19.83 -11.91 -14.66
CA PHE A 56 20.95 -12.22 -15.59
C PHE A 56 20.49 -12.94 -16.85
N LYS A 57 19.24 -13.35 -16.93
CA LYS A 57 18.64 -13.97 -18.10
C LYS A 57 17.78 -12.99 -18.89
N PRO A 58 17.53 -13.28 -20.18
CA PRO A 58 16.52 -12.55 -20.94
C PRO A 58 15.16 -12.62 -20.25
N ILE A 59 14.49 -11.49 -20.11
CA ILE A 59 13.15 -11.36 -19.51
C ILE A 59 12.11 -11.33 -20.64
N ASP A 60 11.07 -12.16 -20.52
CA ASP A 60 9.85 -12.01 -21.31
C ASP A 60 8.96 -10.96 -20.64
N TRP A 61 8.90 -9.77 -21.22
CA TRP A 61 8.25 -8.60 -20.67
C TRP A 61 6.71 -8.66 -20.67
N HIS A 62 6.12 -9.68 -21.26
CA HIS A 62 4.67 -9.86 -21.35
C HIS A 62 4.16 -11.13 -20.66
N LEU A 63 5.08 -11.92 -20.09
CA LEU A 63 4.79 -13.18 -19.41
C LEU A 63 4.29 -12.93 -17.99
N ASP A 64 3.14 -13.47 -17.66
CA ASP A 64 2.75 -13.71 -16.28
C ASP A 64 3.47 -14.94 -15.74
N VAL A 65 4.43 -14.73 -14.85
CA VAL A 65 5.28 -15.78 -14.28
C VAL A 65 4.53 -16.74 -13.36
N SER A 66 3.35 -16.36 -12.87
CA SER A 66 2.53 -17.21 -12.00
C SER A 66 1.74 -18.24 -12.78
N THR A 67 1.23 -17.89 -13.96
CA THR A 67 0.39 -18.75 -14.81
C THR A 67 1.12 -19.30 -16.03
N GLY A 68 2.24 -18.71 -16.43
CA GLY A 68 2.93 -19.01 -17.68
C GLY A 68 2.24 -18.50 -18.94
N GLN A 69 1.23 -17.63 -18.80
CA GLN A 69 0.50 -17.03 -19.91
C GLN A 69 1.12 -15.70 -20.34
N THR A 70 0.97 -15.35 -21.61
CA THR A 70 1.55 -14.13 -22.17
C THR A 70 0.46 -13.17 -22.64
N PHE A 71 0.58 -11.90 -22.27
CA PHE A 71 -0.31 -10.84 -22.74
C PHE A 71 -0.07 -10.49 -24.20
N PRO A 72 -1.14 -10.11 -24.94
CA PRO A 72 -1.03 -9.86 -26.38
C PRO A 72 -0.33 -8.53 -26.69
N MET A 73 0.40 -8.51 -27.81
CA MET A 73 0.99 -7.31 -28.40
C MET A 73 -0.04 -6.55 -29.23
N SER A 74 -1.04 -5.99 -28.56
CA SER A 74 -2.08 -5.15 -29.17
C SER A 74 -2.05 -3.74 -28.59
N PHE A 75 -2.88 -2.83 -29.11
CA PHE A 75 -3.04 -1.50 -28.54
C PHE A 75 -3.45 -1.64 -27.06
N ALA A 76 -2.69 -1.02 -26.16
CA ALA A 76 -2.77 -1.23 -24.72
C ALA A 76 -4.21 -1.15 -24.19
N HIS A 77 -4.94 -0.09 -24.50
CA HIS A 77 -6.31 0.13 -24.01
C HIS A 77 -7.39 -0.81 -24.63
N LYS A 78 -7.00 -1.73 -25.51
CA LYS A 78 -7.87 -2.80 -26.01
C LYS A 78 -7.64 -4.14 -25.31
N ILE A 79 -6.63 -4.22 -24.45
CA ILE A 79 -6.34 -5.43 -23.68
C ILE A 79 -7.34 -5.48 -22.52
N ASP A 80 -8.07 -6.56 -22.42
CA ASP A 80 -8.93 -6.81 -21.26
C ASP A 80 -8.10 -7.44 -20.13
N ILE A 81 -7.60 -6.60 -19.24
CA ILE A 81 -6.81 -7.04 -18.07
C ILE A 81 -7.63 -7.76 -17.00
N ARG A 82 -8.98 -7.70 -17.10
CA ARG A 82 -9.89 -8.38 -16.16
C ARG A 82 -10.26 -9.79 -16.61
N SER A 83 -9.77 -10.18 -17.77
CA SER A 83 -9.94 -11.53 -18.31
C SER A 83 -8.89 -12.47 -17.73
N ASP A 84 -9.31 -13.64 -17.27
CA ASP A 84 -8.41 -14.71 -16.81
C ASP A 84 -7.60 -15.32 -17.97
N ARG A 85 -7.85 -14.91 -19.21
CA ARG A 85 -7.25 -15.48 -20.43
C ARG A 85 -5.75 -15.27 -20.52
N TYR A 86 -5.24 -14.20 -19.95
CA TYR A 86 -3.83 -13.79 -20.06
C TYR A 86 -3.10 -13.83 -18.72
N GLY A 87 -3.78 -14.31 -17.67
CA GLY A 87 -3.25 -14.29 -16.31
C GLY A 87 -3.40 -12.94 -15.61
N SER A 88 -2.55 -12.68 -14.65
CA SER A 88 -2.56 -11.48 -13.84
C SER A 88 -1.67 -10.39 -14.42
N ALA A 89 -2.27 -9.27 -14.82
CA ALA A 89 -1.52 -8.09 -15.26
C ALA A 89 -0.59 -7.56 -14.14
N LYS A 90 -0.97 -7.73 -12.87
CA LYS A 90 -0.18 -7.32 -11.70
C LYS A 90 1.18 -8.03 -11.67
N HIS A 91 1.23 -9.34 -11.91
CA HIS A 91 2.48 -10.10 -11.99
C HIS A 91 3.37 -9.66 -13.15
N VAL A 92 2.76 -9.28 -14.29
CA VAL A 92 3.52 -8.73 -15.42
C VAL A 92 4.06 -7.35 -15.09
N TRP A 93 3.25 -6.48 -14.50
CA TRP A 93 3.65 -5.11 -14.20
C TRP A 93 4.78 -5.04 -13.19
N GLU A 94 4.84 -5.93 -12.20
CA GLU A 94 5.84 -5.87 -11.13
C GLU A 94 7.28 -5.86 -11.69
N VAL A 95 7.63 -6.79 -12.57
CA VAL A 95 8.97 -6.79 -13.21
C VAL A 95 9.14 -5.59 -14.15
N ASN A 96 8.04 -5.13 -14.79
CA ASN A 96 8.04 -4.02 -15.73
C ASN A 96 8.07 -2.63 -15.06
N ARG A 97 7.99 -2.54 -13.73
CA ARG A 97 8.33 -1.33 -12.96
C ARG A 97 9.80 -1.01 -13.03
N LEU A 98 10.61 -1.98 -13.44
CA LEU A 98 12.06 -1.86 -13.68
C LEU A 98 12.87 -1.51 -12.43
N GLN A 99 12.32 -1.70 -11.23
CA GLN A 99 13.00 -1.33 -9.98
C GLN A 99 14.29 -2.11 -9.76
N PHE A 100 14.42 -3.33 -10.29
CA PHE A 100 15.69 -4.09 -10.28
C PHE A 100 16.84 -3.37 -11.01
N LEU A 101 16.55 -2.44 -11.92
CA LEU A 101 17.58 -1.61 -12.56
C LEU A 101 18.28 -0.71 -11.54
N LEU A 102 17.57 -0.26 -10.52
CA LEU A 102 18.17 0.52 -9.44
C LEU A 102 19.24 -0.31 -8.69
N HIS A 103 18.96 -1.60 -8.44
CA HIS A 103 19.91 -2.51 -7.81
C HIS A 103 21.14 -2.73 -8.68
N ILE A 104 20.95 -2.94 -9.98
CA ILE A 104 22.06 -3.07 -10.93
C ILE A 104 22.90 -1.77 -10.94
N ALA A 105 22.25 -0.60 -10.91
CA ALA A 105 22.93 0.69 -10.86
C ALA A 105 23.75 0.86 -9.57
N LEU A 106 23.21 0.44 -8.43
CA LEU A 106 23.89 0.47 -7.13
C LEU A 106 25.09 -0.48 -7.10
N LEU A 107 24.98 -1.69 -7.68
CA LEU A 107 26.09 -2.63 -7.84
C LEU A 107 27.21 -2.03 -8.70
N TYR A 108 26.87 -1.40 -9.82
CA TYR A 108 27.84 -0.69 -10.63
C TYR A 108 28.53 0.44 -9.87
N LYS A 109 27.75 1.27 -9.16
CA LYS A 109 28.28 2.37 -8.35
C LYS A 109 29.28 1.90 -7.31
N LYS A 110 28.98 0.79 -6.62
CA LYS A 110 29.83 0.22 -5.56
C LYS A 110 31.16 -0.33 -6.09
N GLY A 111 31.12 -1.10 -7.16
CA GLY A 111 32.28 -1.86 -7.65
C GLY A 111 32.88 -1.35 -8.95
N ARG A 112 32.24 -0.42 -9.65
CA ARG A 112 32.60 0.05 -11.00
C ARG A 112 32.86 -1.10 -11.98
N ASN A 113 32.16 -2.23 -11.79
CA ASN A 113 32.26 -3.39 -12.66
C ASN A 113 31.36 -3.19 -13.90
N GLU A 114 32.00 -3.05 -15.06
CA GLU A 114 31.33 -2.78 -16.35
C GLU A 114 30.24 -3.80 -16.69
N LYS A 115 30.33 -5.04 -16.19
CA LYS A 115 29.29 -6.07 -16.37
C LYS A 115 27.91 -5.58 -15.93
N TYR A 116 27.83 -4.83 -14.83
CA TYR A 116 26.56 -4.29 -14.33
C TYR A 116 26.05 -3.15 -15.19
N LEU A 117 26.94 -2.32 -15.73
CA LEU A 117 26.56 -1.27 -16.67
C LEU A 117 26.05 -1.84 -17.99
N GLU A 118 26.70 -2.89 -18.49
CA GLU A 118 26.26 -3.62 -19.67
C GLU A 118 24.88 -4.29 -19.44
N LEU A 119 24.67 -4.90 -18.27
CA LEU A 119 23.40 -5.52 -17.90
C LEU A 119 22.28 -4.49 -17.81
N PHE A 120 22.56 -3.33 -17.23
CA PHE A 120 21.62 -2.19 -17.19
C PHE A 120 21.21 -1.75 -18.60
N ARG A 121 22.20 -1.53 -19.47
CA ARG A 121 21.98 -1.16 -20.88
C ARG A 121 21.17 -2.21 -21.63
N TYR A 122 21.51 -3.48 -21.42
CA TYR A 122 20.83 -4.63 -22.03
C TYR A 122 19.34 -4.63 -21.67
N HIS A 123 19.01 -4.60 -20.39
CA HIS A 123 17.60 -4.69 -19.96
C HIS A 123 16.78 -3.49 -20.43
N LEU A 124 17.29 -2.27 -20.30
CA LEU A 124 16.53 -1.09 -20.72
C LEU A 124 16.34 -1.05 -22.24
N THR A 125 17.34 -1.51 -23.01
CA THR A 125 17.23 -1.66 -24.48
C THR A 125 16.23 -2.76 -24.85
N SER A 126 16.32 -3.91 -24.19
CA SER A 126 15.39 -5.04 -24.38
C SER A 126 13.96 -4.62 -24.08
N TRP A 127 13.74 -3.93 -22.95
CA TRP A 127 12.43 -3.43 -22.56
C TRP A 127 11.86 -2.47 -23.63
N LYS A 128 12.64 -1.50 -24.07
CA LYS A 128 12.23 -0.56 -25.11
C LYS A 128 11.80 -1.25 -26.40
N ASN A 129 12.56 -2.25 -26.82
CA ASN A 129 12.29 -2.98 -28.06
C ASN A 129 11.04 -3.85 -27.95
N ALA A 130 10.82 -4.45 -26.78
CA ALA A 130 9.65 -5.31 -26.52
C ALA A 130 8.36 -4.51 -26.26
N ASN A 131 8.48 -3.23 -25.86
CA ASN A 131 7.34 -2.39 -25.46
C ASN A 131 7.21 -1.14 -26.33
N PRO A 132 6.82 -1.27 -27.62
CA PRO A 132 6.57 -0.10 -28.45
C PRO A 132 5.49 0.81 -27.83
N TYR A 133 5.64 2.10 -27.94
CA TYR A 133 4.75 3.08 -27.32
C TYR A 133 3.28 2.76 -27.53
N MET A 134 2.51 2.64 -26.44
CA MET A 134 1.07 2.28 -26.38
C MET A 134 0.73 0.86 -26.91
N VAL A 135 1.70 -0.05 -27.01
CA VAL A 135 1.47 -1.46 -27.38
C VAL A 135 1.83 -2.36 -26.22
N GLY A 136 0.97 -3.35 -25.96
CA GLY A 136 1.16 -4.31 -24.86
C GLY A 136 0.62 -3.81 -23.52
N VAL A 137 0.52 -4.71 -22.56
CA VAL A 137 -0.08 -4.47 -21.24
C VAL A 137 0.71 -3.45 -20.41
N ASN A 138 2.01 -3.29 -20.68
CA ASN A 138 2.90 -2.39 -19.95
C ASN A 138 2.63 -0.89 -20.20
N TRP A 139 1.81 -0.57 -21.19
CA TRP A 139 1.27 0.76 -21.47
C TRP A 139 -0.20 0.91 -21.12
N TYR A 140 -0.81 -0.07 -20.44
CA TYR A 140 -2.22 -0.02 -20.08
C TYR A 140 -2.49 0.95 -18.93
N SER A 141 -1.73 0.83 -17.86
CA SER A 141 -1.91 1.61 -16.62
C SER A 141 -0.91 2.75 -16.52
N ASN A 142 -1.40 3.97 -16.27
CA ASN A 142 -0.55 5.15 -16.15
C ASN A 142 0.27 5.15 -14.85
N ILE A 143 -0.19 4.50 -13.78
CA ILE A 143 0.61 4.35 -12.54
C ILE A 143 1.93 3.64 -12.82
N GLU A 144 1.92 2.56 -13.63
CA GLU A 144 3.13 1.81 -13.99
C GLU A 144 4.12 2.66 -14.81
N VAL A 145 3.61 3.56 -15.66
CA VAL A 145 4.41 4.53 -16.42
C VAL A 145 5.14 5.48 -15.48
N ASN A 146 4.48 5.96 -14.44
CA ASN A 146 5.02 6.92 -13.50
C ASN A 146 5.98 6.28 -12.48
N LEU A 147 5.74 5.03 -12.08
CA LEU A 147 6.72 4.24 -11.30
C LEU A 147 8.04 4.09 -12.07
N ARG A 148 7.99 3.82 -13.38
CA ARG A 148 9.19 3.79 -14.22
C ARG A 148 9.90 5.15 -14.32
N LEU A 149 9.15 6.26 -14.41
CA LEU A 149 9.77 7.61 -14.41
C LEU A 149 10.52 7.87 -13.10
N ILE A 150 9.94 7.50 -11.96
CA ILE A 150 10.60 7.63 -10.65
C ILE A 150 11.83 6.71 -10.58
N CYS A 151 11.70 5.46 -11.01
CA CYS A 151 12.83 4.52 -11.09
C CYS A 151 13.96 5.07 -11.99
N PHE A 152 13.64 5.61 -13.16
CA PHE A 152 14.63 6.23 -14.07
C PHE A 152 15.36 7.40 -13.41
N TYR A 153 14.63 8.20 -12.62
CA TYR A 153 15.25 9.30 -11.88
C TYR A 153 16.32 8.79 -10.90
N PHE A 154 15.98 7.79 -10.06
CA PHE A 154 16.94 7.28 -9.09
C PHE A 154 18.13 6.57 -9.78
N CYS A 155 17.87 5.79 -10.83
CA CYS A 155 18.93 5.18 -11.62
C CYS A 155 19.86 6.24 -12.26
N TRP A 156 19.29 7.35 -12.76
CA TRP A 156 20.06 8.47 -13.34
C TRP A 156 21.02 9.07 -12.33
N GLN A 157 20.55 9.29 -11.11
CA GLN A 157 21.35 9.86 -10.03
C GLN A 157 22.42 8.87 -9.54
N VAL A 158 22.05 7.61 -9.33
CA VAL A 158 22.96 6.57 -8.83
C VAL A 158 24.13 6.35 -9.80
N LEU A 159 23.87 6.28 -11.09
CA LEU A 159 24.88 6.07 -12.13
C LEU A 159 25.75 7.30 -12.40
N ASP A 160 25.34 8.49 -11.95
CA ASP A 160 25.98 9.76 -12.33
C ASP A 160 26.07 9.88 -13.87
N VAL A 161 24.89 9.84 -14.49
CA VAL A 161 24.76 9.68 -15.95
C VAL A 161 25.52 10.76 -16.73
N GLU A 162 25.54 12.02 -16.27
CA GLU A 162 26.27 13.10 -16.96
C GLU A 162 27.77 12.84 -16.99
N GLN A 163 28.33 12.34 -15.89
CA GLN A 163 29.75 11.97 -15.85
C GLN A 163 30.03 10.77 -16.75
N LEU A 164 29.17 9.74 -16.72
CA LEU A 164 29.35 8.58 -17.60
C LEU A 164 29.25 8.93 -19.08
N ARG A 165 28.30 9.78 -19.47
CA ARG A 165 28.16 10.26 -20.85
C ARG A 165 29.43 10.99 -21.36
N SER A 166 30.04 11.78 -20.50
CA SER A 166 31.25 12.53 -20.85
C SER A 166 32.49 11.66 -21.01
N SER A 167 32.51 10.49 -20.35
CA SER A 167 33.68 9.59 -20.32
C SER A 167 33.53 8.32 -21.15
N ASN A 168 32.31 7.96 -21.55
CA ASN A 168 31.99 6.72 -22.26
C ASN A 168 31.04 7.00 -23.44
N ALA A 169 31.59 7.04 -24.65
CA ALA A 169 30.88 7.37 -25.89
C ALA A 169 29.75 6.36 -26.21
N GLU A 170 29.93 5.08 -25.92
CA GLU A 170 28.88 4.08 -26.12
C GLU A 170 27.71 4.27 -25.15
N PHE A 171 28.02 4.65 -23.92
CA PHE A 171 26.99 4.97 -22.93
C PHE A 171 26.24 6.24 -23.32
N ASP A 172 26.92 7.28 -23.87
CA ASP A 172 26.23 8.46 -24.39
C ASP A 172 25.28 8.14 -25.54
N VAL A 173 25.69 7.26 -26.46
CA VAL A 173 24.81 6.77 -27.54
C VAL A 173 23.62 6.04 -26.97
N PHE A 174 23.80 5.15 -25.97
CA PHE A 174 22.71 4.45 -25.29
C PHE A 174 21.74 5.43 -24.63
N VAL A 175 22.23 6.40 -23.87
CA VAL A 175 21.39 7.42 -23.24
C VAL A 175 20.59 8.18 -24.28
N SER A 176 21.23 8.62 -25.35
CA SER A 176 20.59 9.43 -26.40
C SER A 176 19.60 8.67 -27.26
N LYS A 177 19.81 7.35 -27.48
CA LYS A 177 18.97 6.53 -28.39
C LYS A 177 17.95 5.65 -27.66
N VAL A 178 18.18 5.34 -26.40
CA VAL A 178 17.33 4.44 -25.61
C VAL A 178 16.68 5.17 -24.44
N TRP A 179 17.45 5.70 -23.52
CA TRP A 179 16.93 6.16 -22.24
C TRP A 179 16.14 7.47 -22.32
N LEU A 180 16.72 8.52 -22.94
CA LEU A 180 16.02 9.80 -23.10
C LEU A 180 14.73 9.70 -23.94
N PRO A 181 14.68 8.91 -25.05
CA PRO A 181 13.42 8.62 -25.72
C PRO A 181 12.38 7.95 -24.82
N LEU A 182 12.79 7.02 -23.94
CA LEU A 182 11.87 6.40 -22.97
C LEU A 182 11.34 7.42 -21.97
N VAL A 183 12.19 8.27 -21.41
CA VAL A 183 11.76 9.36 -20.52
C VAL A 183 10.73 10.25 -21.21
N PHE A 184 10.99 10.61 -22.47
CA PHE A 184 10.06 11.41 -23.25
C PHE A 184 8.72 10.69 -23.45
N GLU A 185 8.71 9.43 -23.90
CA GLU A 185 7.51 8.65 -24.15
C GLU A 185 6.67 8.49 -22.87
N HIS A 186 7.32 8.22 -21.74
CA HIS A 186 6.64 8.09 -20.45
C HIS A 186 6.05 9.43 -19.98
N ALA A 187 6.78 10.53 -20.10
CA ALA A 187 6.28 11.86 -19.73
C ALA A 187 5.12 12.32 -20.64
N GLU A 188 5.17 11.99 -21.96
CA GLU A 188 4.05 12.24 -22.89
C GLU A 188 2.83 11.39 -22.53
N TYR A 189 3.03 10.10 -22.22
CA TYR A 189 1.94 9.24 -21.82
C TYR A 189 1.29 9.73 -20.54
N SER A 190 2.08 9.98 -19.50
CA SER A 190 1.60 10.46 -18.20
C SER A 190 0.75 11.73 -18.34
N TYR A 191 1.21 12.70 -19.09
CA TYR A 191 0.49 13.97 -19.26
C TYR A 191 -0.80 13.85 -20.10
N ASN A 192 -0.82 12.96 -21.11
CA ASN A 192 -1.92 12.87 -22.07
C ASN A 192 -3.01 11.85 -21.71
N HIS A 193 -2.79 11.00 -20.71
CA HIS A 193 -3.72 9.93 -20.33
C HIS A 193 -4.01 9.94 -18.82
N PRO A 194 -4.45 11.09 -18.26
CA PRO A 194 -4.69 11.16 -16.82
C PRO A 194 -5.85 10.25 -16.40
N SER A 195 -5.71 9.61 -15.25
CA SER A 195 -6.77 8.86 -14.58
C SER A 195 -7.76 9.83 -13.95
N LEU A 196 -8.92 9.94 -14.54
CA LEU A 196 -9.96 10.87 -14.13
C LEU A 196 -11.21 10.13 -13.65
N TYR A 197 -12.14 10.86 -13.03
CA TYR A 197 -13.42 10.36 -12.54
C TYR A 197 -13.27 9.23 -11.51
N SER A 198 -13.77 8.04 -11.80
CA SER A 198 -13.71 6.89 -10.91
C SER A 198 -12.30 6.35 -10.64
N SER A 199 -11.32 6.73 -11.45
CA SER A 199 -9.92 6.35 -11.31
C SER A 199 -9.02 7.49 -10.79
N ALA A 200 -9.62 8.59 -10.30
CA ALA A 200 -8.90 9.72 -9.72
C ALA A 200 -8.50 9.45 -8.25
N ASN A 201 -7.85 8.34 -8.01
CA ASN A 201 -7.36 7.86 -6.73
C ASN A 201 -5.81 7.85 -6.70
N ASN A 202 -5.17 6.87 -6.07
CA ASN A 202 -3.70 6.73 -6.06
C ASN A 202 -3.08 6.78 -7.47
N HIS A 203 -3.80 6.32 -8.51
CA HIS A 203 -3.35 6.44 -9.89
C HIS A 203 -3.06 7.89 -10.28
N LEU A 204 -3.99 8.82 -9.99
CA LEU A 204 -3.80 10.23 -10.32
C LEU A 204 -2.68 10.88 -9.50
N ILE A 205 -2.52 10.49 -8.23
CA ILE A 205 -1.38 10.93 -7.40
C ILE A 205 -0.06 10.50 -8.03
N SER A 206 0.07 9.24 -8.41
CA SER A 206 1.27 8.69 -9.05
C SER A 206 1.63 9.43 -10.33
N GLU A 207 0.62 9.77 -11.14
CA GLU A 207 0.78 10.48 -12.40
C GLU A 207 1.37 11.88 -12.21
N TYR A 208 0.85 12.61 -11.23
CA TYR A 208 1.41 13.90 -10.87
C TYR A 208 2.80 13.78 -10.27
N ALA A 209 3.05 12.78 -9.41
CA ALA A 209 4.36 12.58 -8.78
C ALA A 209 5.44 12.22 -9.82
N GLY A 210 5.19 11.23 -10.68
CA GLY A 210 6.14 10.82 -11.71
C GLY A 210 6.42 11.94 -12.74
N LEU A 211 5.38 12.65 -13.19
CA LEU A 211 5.52 13.78 -14.11
C LEU A 211 6.26 14.96 -13.46
N PHE A 212 6.00 15.23 -12.16
CA PHE A 212 6.71 16.25 -11.39
C PHE A 212 8.20 15.93 -11.28
N VAL A 213 8.53 14.70 -10.88
CA VAL A 213 9.91 14.20 -10.80
C VAL A 213 10.61 14.33 -12.17
N ALA A 214 9.96 13.87 -13.25
CA ALA A 214 10.51 13.98 -14.60
C ALA A 214 10.75 15.43 -15.01
N ALA A 215 9.82 16.33 -14.72
CA ALA A 215 9.96 17.75 -15.05
C ALA A 215 10.98 18.48 -14.16
N CYS A 216 11.26 17.98 -12.96
CA CYS A 216 12.39 18.49 -12.15
C CYS A 216 13.73 18.09 -12.75
N CYS A 217 13.84 16.85 -13.25
CA CYS A 217 15.11 16.25 -13.67
C CYS A 217 15.49 16.51 -15.10
N TRP A 218 14.54 16.39 -16.03
CA TRP A 218 14.83 16.41 -17.46
C TRP A 218 14.18 17.60 -18.16
N ASN A 219 14.80 18.08 -19.20
CA ASN A 219 14.23 19.12 -20.04
C ASN A 219 13.22 18.55 -21.05
N ILE A 220 12.14 17.95 -20.51
CA ILE A 220 11.02 17.42 -21.32
C ILE A 220 10.27 18.57 -22.04
N PRO A 221 9.58 18.29 -23.16
CA PRO A 221 8.79 19.31 -23.85
C PRO A 221 7.76 19.95 -22.91
N HIS A 222 7.61 21.27 -23.07
CA HIS A 222 6.71 22.06 -22.20
C HIS A 222 7.00 21.94 -20.69
N ARG A 223 8.25 21.66 -20.30
CA ARG A 223 8.68 21.41 -18.93
C ARG A 223 8.03 22.33 -17.89
N LYS A 224 8.11 23.65 -18.11
CA LYS A 224 7.55 24.64 -17.14
C LYS A 224 6.04 24.46 -16.93
N ALA A 225 5.29 24.21 -18.01
CA ALA A 225 3.84 24.01 -17.92
C ALA A 225 3.51 22.68 -17.25
N ARG A 226 4.23 21.60 -17.58
CA ARG A 226 4.05 20.27 -16.97
C ARG A 226 4.42 20.27 -15.50
N LEU A 227 5.50 20.94 -15.13
CA LEU A 227 5.91 21.11 -13.74
C LEU A 227 4.82 21.84 -12.92
N LYS A 228 4.29 22.95 -13.45
CA LYS A 228 3.19 23.68 -12.83
C LYS A 228 1.94 22.83 -12.69
N TYR A 229 1.59 22.09 -13.75
CA TYR A 229 0.43 21.19 -13.76
C TYR A 229 0.55 20.09 -12.72
N ALA A 230 1.68 19.37 -12.70
CA ALA A 230 1.92 18.26 -11.79
C ALA A 230 1.98 18.74 -10.33
N LYS A 231 2.69 19.86 -10.05
CA LYS A 231 2.71 20.46 -8.70
C LYS A 231 1.32 20.84 -8.21
N ALA A 232 0.55 21.55 -9.05
CA ALA A 232 -0.81 21.95 -8.69
C ALA A 232 -1.74 20.74 -8.49
N GLY A 233 -1.52 19.65 -9.25
CA GLY A 233 -2.20 18.38 -9.05
C GLY A 233 -1.89 17.78 -7.67
N LEU A 234 -0.62 17.64 -7.32
CA LEU A 234 -0.20 17.10 -6.01
C LEU A 234 -0.74 17.94 -4.85
N GLU A 235 -0.65 19.29 -4.94
CA GLU A 235 -1.20 20.21 -3.93
C GLU A 235 -2.70 20.01 -3.71
N ARG A 236 -3.42 19.69 -4.77
CA ARG A 236 -4.87 19.45 -4.71
C ARG A 236 -5.19 18.04 -4.18
N GLU A 237 -4.55 17.02 -4.75
CA GLU A 237 -4.89 15.63 -4.44
C GLU A 237 -4.54 15.25 -3.00
N ILE A 238 -3.46 15.78 -2.44
CA ILE A 238 -3.13 15.53 -1.04
C ILE A 238 -4.24 15.98 -0.08
N LEU A 239 -4.94 17.07 -0.40
CA LEU A 239 -6.04 17.58 0.40
C LEU A 239 -7.37 16.89 0.12
N LEU A 240 -7.59 16.42 -1.13
CA LEU A 240 -8.84 15.77 -1.52
C LEU A 240 -8.89 14.28 -1.13
N GLN A 241 -7.76 13.58 -1.29
CA GLN A 241 -7.72 12.13 -1.08
C GLN A 241 -7.36 11.72 0.33
N ASN A 242 -6.96 12.67 1.18
CA ASN A 242 -6.69 12.42 2.59
C ASN A 242 -7.51 13.38 3.46
N THR A 243 -8.03 12.89 4.58
CA THR A 243 -8.80 13.69 5.52
C THR A 243 -7.92 14.72 6.24
N SER A 244 -8.53 15.64 6.99
CA SER A 244 -7.76 16.58 7.83
C SER A 244 -6.95 15.86 8.91
N GLU A 245 -7.38 14.68 9.31
CA GLU A 245 -6.72 13.79 10.26
C GLU A 245 -5.56 12.96 9.64
N GLY A 246 -5.35 13.06 8.33
CA GLY A 246 -4.28 12.37 7.61
C GLY A 246 -4.63 10.98 7.10
N VAL A 247 -5.87 10.53 7.26
CA VAL A 247 -6.32 9.21 6.79
C VAL A 247 -6.60 9.25 5.28
N ASN A 248 -6.10 8.28 4.56
CA ASN A 248 -6.39 8.13 3.14
C ASN A 248 -7.79 7.56 2.91
N ARG A 249 -8.54 8.17 2.00
CA ARG A 249 -9.96 7.84 1.74
C ARG A 249 -10.18 6.57 0.91
N GLU A 250 -9.12 5.92 0.42
CA GLU A 250 -9.27 4.66 -0.33
C GLU A 250 -9.65 3.48 0.57
N GLU A 251 -9.56 3.67 1.88
CA GLU A 251 -9.88 2.68 2.91
C GLU A 251 -9.14 1.35 2.67
N ALA A 252 -7.80 1.47 2.56
CA ALA A 252 -6.90 0.37 2.33
C ALA A 252 -5.56 0.65 3.04
N ALA A 253 -5.29 -0.05 4.14
CA ALA A 253 -4.18 0.26 5.03
C ALA A 253 -2.81 0.16 4.36
N GLU A 254 -2.60 -0.85 3.50
CA GLU A 254 -1.33 -1.04 2.82
C GLU A 254 -1.04 0.08 1.80
N TYR A 255 -2.09 0.62 1.15
CA TYR A 255 -1.95 1.71 0.19
C TYR A 255 -1.43 3.01 0.81
N ILE A 256 -1.54 3.18 2.13
CA ILE A 256 -1.01 4.35 2.84
C ILE A 256 0.48 4.51 2.57
N GLN A 257 1.27 3.45 2.72
CA GLN A 257 2.71 3.50 2.43
C GLN A 257 3.03 3.88 0.98
N PHE A 258 2.22 3.41 0.04
CA PHE A 258 2.40 3.67 -1.38
C PHE A 258 2.08 5.13 -1.73
N ILE A 259 1.00 5.67 -1.17
CA ILE A 259 0.55 7.06 -1.37
C ILE A 259 1.50 8.04 -0.67
N ASP A 260 1.90 7.73 0.55
CA ASP A 260 2.85 8.54 1.33
C ASP A 260 4.19 8.68 0.59
N ASP A 261 4.67 7.59 -0.03
CA ASP A 261 5.88 7.62 -0.84
C ASP A 261 5.77 8.56 -2.04
N PHE A 262 4.67 8.57 -2.77
CA PHE A 262 4.52 9.48 -3.91
C PHE A 262 4.59 10.94 -3.49
N PHE A 263 3.89 11.30 -2.44
CA PHE A 263 3.91 12.67 -1.93
C PHE A 263 5.27 13.05 -1.35
N LEU A 264 5.87 12.17 -0.56
CA LEU A 264 7.16 12.42 0.07
C LEU A 264 8.29 12.53 -0.98
N ILE A 265 8.36 11.61 -1.94
CA ILE A 265 9.38 11.63 -3.00
C ILE A 265 9.24 12.91 -3.83
N ALA A 266 8.02 13.32 -4.17
CA ALA A 266 7.79 14.58 -4.87
C ALA A 266 8.27 15.78 -4.05
N ALA A 267 7.99 15.80 -2.74
CA ALA A 267 8.43 16.87 -1.84
C ALA A 267 9.96 16.92 -1.72
N VAL A 268 10.62 15.78 -1.54
CA VAL A 268 12.08 15.68 -1.44
C VAL A 268 12.75 16.13 -2.74
N VAL A 269 12.26 15.66 -3.90
CA VAL A 269 12.77 16.07 -5.23
C VAL A 269 12.52 17.55 -5.47
N GLY A 270 11.35 18.06 -5.07
CA GLY A 270 11.02 19.49 -5.15
C GLY A 270 11.98 20.35 -4.33
N CYS A 271 12.24 19.99 -3.07
CA CYS A 271 13.21 20.69 -2.23
C CYS A 271 14.59 20.77 -2.89
N ARG A 272 15.07 19.64 -3.44
CA ARG A 272 16.35 19.58 -4.15
C ARG A 272 16.39 20.44 -5.42
N ALA A 273 15.26 20.56 -6.11
CA ALA A 273 15.11 21.39 -7.32
C ALA A 273 14.84 22.88 -7.00
N GLY A 274 14.79 23.26 -5.71
CA GLY A 274 14.44 24.62 -5.29
C GLY A 274 12.95 24.96 -5.48
N ILE A 275 12.08 23.96 -5.51
CA ILE A 275 10.63 24.08 -5.72
C ILE A 275 9.91 23.58 -4.46
N ALA A 276 9.54 24.49 -3.58
CA ALA A 276 8.83 24.16 -2.36
C ALA A 276 7.34 23.90 -2.62
N PHE A 277 6.76 22.94 -1.89
CA PHE A 277 5.32 22.78 -1.74
C PHE A 277 4.77 23.74 -0.67
N SER A 278 3.46 23.93 -0.67
CA SER A 278 2.77 24.84 0.28
C SER A 278 2.80 24.31 1.72
N ASP A 279 2.55 25.19 2.68
CA ASP A 279 2.36 24.80 4.09
C ASP A 279 1.16 23.86 4.25
N SER A 280 0.09 24.05 3.46
CA SER A 280 -1.08 23.17 3.47
C SER A 280 -0.72 21.75 3.00
N TYR A 281 0.13 21.62 1.98
CA TYR A 281 0.64 20.33 1.53
C TYR A 281 1.48 19.66 2.62
N ASN A 282 2.47 20.37 3.15
CA ASN A 282 3.36 19.82 4.17
C ASN A 282 2.61 19.50 5.47
N GLY A 283 1.63 20.33 5.86
CA GLY A 283 0.78 20.05 7.02
C GLY A 283 -0.06 18.78 6.84
N ARG A 284 -0.63 18.57 5.63
CA ARG A 284 -1.38 17.33 5.35
C ARG A 284 -0.45 16.11 5.29
N LEU A 285 0.73 16.23 4.69
CA LEU A 285 1.72 15.15 4.66
C LEU A 285 2.20 14.78 6.07
N HIS A 286 2.35 15.77 6.96
CA HIS A 286 2.66 15.51 8.37
C HIS A 286 1.51 14.80 9.10
N ALA A 287 0.25 15.18 8.84
CA ALA A 287 -0.90 14.48 9.38
C ALA A 287 -0.98 13.02 8.91
N MET A 288 -0.70 12.76 7.60
CA MET A 288 -0.62 11.41 7.04
C MET A 288 0.47 10.58 7.74
N ALA A 289 1.67 11.14 7.90
CA ALA A 289 2.74 10.50 8.66
C ALA A 289 2.36 10.19 10.11
N SER A 290 1.62 11.10 10.76
CA SER A 290 1.17 10.94 12.14
C SER A 290 0.13 9.82 12.27
N TYR A 291 -0.84 9.76 11.34
CA TYR A 291 -1.79 8.64 11.28
C TYR A 291 -1.07 7.31 11.02
N MET A 292 -0.19 7.27 10.01
CA MET A 292 0.61 6.09 9.71
C MET A 292 1.39 5.61 10.94
N ASN A 293 2.05 6.51 11.66
CA ASN A 293 2.79 6.13 12.89
C ASN A 293 1.85 5.59 13.98
N ALA A 294 0.68 6.18 14.15
CA ALA A 294 -0.30 5.76 15.16
C ALA A 294 -0.92 4.38 14.84
N MET A 295 -1.19 4.09 13.55
CA MET A 295 -1.80 2.82 13.15
C MET A 295 -0.85 1.60 13.26
N LEU A 296 0.45 1.80 13.40
CA LEU A 296 1.41 0.71 13.53
C LEU A 296 1.48 0.20 14.98
N ASP A 297 1.52 -1.12 15.15
CA ASP A 297 1.76 -1.77 16.44
C ASP A 297 3.23 -1.66 16.90
N CYS A 298 3.59 -2.30 18.00
CA CYS A 298 4.95 -2.24 18.56
C CYS A 298 6.03 -2.89 17.69
N LYS A 299 5.68 -3.73 16.71
CA LYS A 299 6.59 -4.31 15.72
C LYS A 299 6.53 -3.62 14.36
N CYS A 300 5.75 -2.54 14.27
CA CYS A 300 5.42 -1.84 13.02
C CYS A 300 4.61 -2.69 12.02
N ASN A 301 3.77 -3.59 12.52
CA ASN A 301 2.72 -4.16 11.71
C ASN A 301 1.55 -3.20 11.62
N TYR A 302 0.88 -3.17 10.48
CA TYR A 302 -0.31 -2.36 10.24
C TYR A 302 -1.59 -3.21 10.35
N PRO A 303 -2.75 -2.62 10.68
CA PRO A 303 -4.02 -3.31 10.60
C PRO A 303 -4.40 -3.51 9.12
N MET A 304 -4.59 -4.76 8.72
CA MET A 304 -4.84 -5.13 7.32
C MET A 304 -6.31 -4.92 6.94
N TYR A 305 -6.80 -3.67 6.90
CA TYR A 305 -8.13 -3.39 6.36
C TYR A 305 -8.06 -2.99 4.90
N GLY A 306 -9.10 -3.33 4.13
CA GLY A 306 -9.17 -3.07 2.70
C GLY A 306 -8.13 -3.86 1.87
N ASP A 307 -7.91 -3.42 0.65
CA ASP A 307 -6.99 -4.09 -0.27
C ASP A 307 -5.51 -3.88 0.07
N GLY A 308 -4.70 -4.92 -0.20
CA GLY A 308 -3.24 -4.87 -0.26
C GLY A 308 -2.71 -5.47 -1.55
N ASP A 309 -1.60 -4.97 -2.07
CA ASP A 309 -1.03 -5.47 -3.33
C ASP A 309 0.51 -5.49 -3.37
N ASP A 310 1.16 -5.34 -2.21
CA ASP A 310 2.62 -5.31 -2.03
C ASP A 310 3.33 -4.32 -2.97
N GLY A 311 2.66 -3.21 -3.28
CA GLY A 311 3.15 -2.19 -4.19
C GLY A 311 4.16 -1.25 -3.55
N PHE A 312 5.32 -1.04 -4.19
CA PHE A 312 6.34 -0.08 -3.76
C PHE A 312 6.60 0.97 -4.82
N VAL A 313 6.75 2.23 -4.39
CA VAL A 313 7.19 3.32 -5.28
C VAL A 313 8.70 3.26 -5.48
N LEU A 314 9.43 2.97 -4.43
CA LEU A 314 10.88 2.83 -4.41
C LEU A 314 11.29 1.67 -3.51
N ARG A 315 11.86 0.64 -4.10
CA ARG A 315 12.35 -0.56 -3.42
C ARG A 315 13.84 -0.77 -3.71
N PRO A 316 14.74 -0.15 -2.95
CA PRO A 316 16.19 -0.30 -3.14
C PRO A 316 16.74 -1.56 -2.48
N ASP A 317 16.03 -2.12 -1.51
CA ASP A 317 16.38 -3.35 -0.81
C ASP A 317 15.46 -4.50 -1.24
N GLU A 318 16.01 -5.69 -1.36
CA GLU A 318 15.32 -6.89 -1.83
C GLU A 318 15.30 -8.03 -0.85
N GLY A 319 15.83 -7.82 0.32
CA GLY A 319 15.61 -8.76 1.39
C GLY A 319 14.09 -8.96 1.51
N GLY A 320 13.58 -10.19 1.51
CA GLY A 320 12.15 -10.48 1.64
C GLY A 320 11.50 -9.94 2.93
N HIS A 321 12.12 -8.95 3.56
CA HIS A 321 11.75 -8.35 4.84
C HIS A 321 11.78 -6.82 4.81
N PHE A 322 11.78 -6.19 3.61
CA PHE A 322 11.72 -4.73 3.53
C PHE A 322 10.37 -4.23 4.04
N ASN A 323 10.37 -3.60 5.20
CA ASN A 323 9.19 -2.95 5.76
C ASN A 323 9.20 -1.47 5.40
N ASN A 324 8.37 -1.09 4.42
CA ASN A 324 8.33 0.29 3.93
C ASN A 324 7.71 1.26 4.96
N PHE A 325 6.85 0.81 5.86
CA PHE A 325 6.35 1.64 6.95
C PHE A 325 7.50 2.07 7.88
N LYS A 326 8.40 1.15 8.26
CA LYS A 326 9.62 1.49 9.02
C LYS A 326 10.51 2.48 8.28
N SER A 327 10.69 2.26 6.98
CA SER A 327 11.46 3.17 6.11
C SER A 327 10.85 4.56 6.04
N LEU A 328 9.51 4.66 5.91
CA LEU A 328 8.79 5.92 5.90
C LEU A 328 8.88 6.68 7.24
N LEU A 329 8.85 5.99 8.38
CA LEU A 329 9.08 6.62 9.68
C LEU A 329 10.45 7.32 9.73
N VAL A 330 11.51 6.67 9.23
CA VAL A 330 12.82 7.29 9.09
C VAL A 330 12.77 8.51 8.15
N SER A 331 12.11 8.34 7.01
CA SER A 331 11.96 9.41 6.02
C SER A 331 11.27 10.64 6.59
N PHE A 332 10.15 10.45 7.30
CA PHE A 332 9.39 11.53 7.90
C PHE A 332 10.13 12.20 9.07
N ALA A 333 10.83 11.41 9.90
CA ALA A 333 11.69 11.96 10.94
C ALA A 333 12.71 12.95 10.37
N VAL A 334 13.35 12.59 9.25
CA VAL A 334 14.36 13.45 8.61
C VAL A 334 13.72 14.63 7.87
N TYR A 335 12.66 14.38 7.11
CA TYR A 335 12.01 15.40 6.29
C TYR A 335 11.43 16.53 7.15
N PHE A 336 10.67 16.18 8.20
CA PHE A 336 10.04 17.14 9.09
C PHE A 336 10.91 17.64 10.24
N ASP A 337 12.08 17.04 10.45
CA ASP A 337 12.90 17.28 11.65
C ASP A 337 12.15 16.95 12.94
N ASP A 338 11.41 15.86 12.93
CA ASP A 338 10.49 15.47 14.00
C ASP A 338 10.89 14.10 14.57
N ALA A 339 11.41 14.12 15.81
CA ALA A 339 11.83 12.93 16.50
C ALA A 339 10.68 11.99 16.88
N SER A 340 9.42 12.43 16.84
CA SER A 340 8.25 11.59 17.14
C SER A 340 8.10 10.40 16.20
N PHE A 341 8.65 10.48 15.00
CA PHE A 341 8.69 9.38 14.03
C PHE A 341 9.89 8.44 14.23
N LYS A 342 10.87 8.80 15.06
CA LYS A 342 12.04 7.94 15.32
C LYS A 342 11.75 6.96 16.45
N ARG A 343 11.10 5.86 16.13
CA ARG A 343 10.89 4.74 17.07
C ARG A 343 12.22 4.01 17.33
N ALA A 344 12.30 3.33 18.48
CA ALA A 344 13.54 2.65 18.90
C ALA A 344 13.95 1.49 17.97
N ASP A 345 13.00 0.88 17.27
CA ASP A 345 13.17 -0.26 16.38
C ASP A 345 13.33 0.11 14.90
N VAL A 346 13.32 1.42 14.57
CA VAL A 346 13.55 1.86 13.19
C VAL A 346 15.02 2.24 12.96
N MET A 347 15.57 1.80 11.85
CA MET A 347 16.95 2.03 11.48
C MET A 347 17.06 2.69 10.11
N TRP A 348 18.21 3.37 9.91
CA TRP A 348 18.54 3.94 8.61
C TRP A 348 18.70 2.85 7.57
N ASP A 349 18.10 3.03 6.40
CA ASP A 349 18.08 2.08 5.29
C ASP A 349 18.56 2.70 3.97
N ASP A 350 18.65 1.87 2.93
CA ASP A 350 19.11 2.27 1.61
C ASP A 350 18.15 3.23 0.89
N LYS A 351 16.82 3.14 1.13
CA LYS A 351 15.85 4.10 0.61
C LYS A 351 16.11 5.50 1.17
N ASN A 352 16.34 5.58 2.47
CA ASN A 352 16.65 6.84 3.13
C ASN A 352 18.02 7.40 2.73
N GLU A 353 18.99 6.50 2.44
CA GLU A 353 20.27 6.93 1.85
C GLU A 353 20.08 7.54 0.48
N LEU A 354 19.23 6.98 -0.38
CA LEU A 354 18.90 7.55 -1.70
C LEU A 354 18.14 8.87 -1.58
N LEU A 355 17.23 8.98 -0.62
CA LEU A 355 16.40 10.17 -0.42
C LEU A 355 17.18 11.32 0.23
N PHE A 356 17.96 11.09 1.25
CA PHE A 356 18.52 12.15 2.11
C PHE A 356 20.02 12.14 2.23
N GLY A 357 20.66 11.04 1.88
CA GLY A 357 22.09 10.88 1.87
C GLY A 357 22.76 11.03 3.23
N ARG A 358 24.09 11.25 3.18
CA ARG A 358 24.91 11.36 4.38
C ARG A 358 24.40 12.42 5.37
N THR A 359 24.00 13.58 4.88
CA THR A 359 23.49 14.66 5.75
C THR A 359 22.22 14.25 6.48
N GLY A 360 21.28 13.58 5.78
CA GLY A 360 20.07 13.03 6.39
C GLY A 360 20.39 11.96 7.42
N ARG A 361 21.35 11.06 7.12
CA ARG A 361 21.82 10.03 8.05
C ARG A 361 22.37 10.64 9.33
N GLU A 362 23.27 11.63 9.21
CA GLU A 362 23.84 12.34 10.37
C GLU A 362 22.75 13.03 11.20
N LYS A 363 21.75 13.63 10.54
CA LYS A 363 20.59 14.23 11.19
C LYS A 363 19.79 13.17 11.96
N PHE A 364 19.43 12.06 11.32
CA PHE A 364 18.67 10.97 11.93
C PHE A 364 19.40 10.36 13.13
N VAL A 365 20.72 10.12 13.03
CA VAL A 365 21.52 9.56 14.13
C VAL A 365 21.51 10.47 15.36
N ARG A 366 21.57 11.79 15.17
CA ARG A 366 21.54 12.77 16.27
C ARG A 366 20.18 12.94 16.93
N MET A 367 19.09 12.62 16.23
CA MET A 367 17.76 12.70 16.82
C MET A 367 17.62 11.73 18.00
N PRO A 368 16.99 12.13 19.12
CA PRO A 368 16.65 11.19 20.17
C PRO A 368 15.63 10.17 19.64
N ALA A 369 15.85 8.89 19.96
CA ALA A 369 14.81 7.89 19.72
C ALA A 369 13.72 8.06 20.79
N VAL A 370 12.47 8.02 20.37
CA VAL A 370 11.35 7.95 21.31
C VAL A 370 11.31 6.56 21.91
N ALA A 371 11.38 6.46 23.23
CA ALA A 371 11.26 5.19 23.91
C ALA A 371 9.92 4.55 23.53
N ALA A 372 9.94 3.30 23.12
CA ALA A 372 8.80 2.58 22.57
C ALA A 372 7.54 2.61 23.48
N GLY A 373 7.70 2.85 24.77
CA GLY A 373 6.59 2.98 25.72
C GLY A 373 5.95 4.37 25.82
N PHE A 374 6.59 5.42 25.34
CA PHE A 374 6.13 6.80 25.62
C PHE A 374 5.15 7.36 24.58
N LEU A 375 5.19 6.88 23.31
CA LEU A 375 4.28 7.30 22.25
C LEU A 375 3.14 6.31 21.97
N MET A 376 3.15 5.15 22.61
CA MET A 376 2.31 4.02 22.24
C MET A 376 1.23 3.69 23.27
N ASP A 377 1.17 4.38 24.39
CA ASP A 377 0.23 4.08 25.47
C ASP A 377 -1.07 4.91 25.42
N ASP A 378 -1.32 5.64 24.33
CA ASP A 378 -2.52 6.43 24.16
C ASP A 378 -3.39 5.92 23.01
N ASN A 379 -4.72 5.93 23.26
CA ASN A 379 -5.68 5.74 22.20
C ASN A 379 -5.52 6.86 21.16
N SER A 380 -5.63 6.49 19.90
CA SER A 380 -5.59 7.42 18.76
C SER A 380 -6.89 7.32 17.98
N PHE A 381 -7.73 8.33 18.10
CA PHE A 381 -9.06 8.35 17.51
C PHE A 381 -9.15 9.37 16.39
N TYR A 382 -9.68 8.92 15.26
CA TYR A 382 -9.86 9.69 14.02
C TYR A 382 -11.35 9.69 13.64
N PRO A 383 -12.19 10.43 14.38
CA PRO A 383 -13.65 10.33 14.24
C PRO A 383 -14.19 10.90 12.93
N GLU A 384 -13.48 11.83 12.28
CA GLU A 384 -13.85 12.33 10.94
C GLU A 384 -13.66 11.22 9.88
N SER A 385 -12.66 10.40 10.09
CA SER A 385 -12.26 9.33 9.15
C SER A 385 -12.89 7.98 9.48
N GLY A 386 -13.33 7.78 10.73
CA GLY A 386 -13.94 6.53 11.18
C GLY A 386 -12.95 5.48 11.70
N HIS A 387 -11.69 5.83 11.94
CA HIS A 387 -10.69 4.89 12.46
C HIS A 387 -10.36 5.14 13.92
N PHE A 388 -10.35 4.07 14.72
CA PHE A 388 -10.13 4.15 16.16
C PHE A 388 -9.12 3.09 16.60
N ILE A 389 -8.04 3.56 17.21
CA ILE A 389 -6.93 2.72 17.64
C ILE A 389 -6.86 2.79 19.16
N PHE A 390 -7.08 1.64 19.79
CA PHE A 390 -6.95 1.46 21.23
C PHE A 390 -5.61 0.80 21.52
N LYS A 391 -4.81 1.39 22.39
CA LYS A 391 -3.49 0.87 22.78
C LYS A 391 -3.31 0.86 24.27
N ARG A 392 -2.67 -0.19 24.75
CA ARG A 392 -2.09 -0.29 26.09
C ARG A 392 -0.68 -0.86 25.97
N THR A 393 0.28 -0.12 26.45
CA THR A 393 1.68 -0.51 26.42
C THR A 393 2.25 -0.59 27.84
N LYS A 394 2.94 -1.67 28.14
CA LYS A 394 3.61 -1.87 29.43
C LYS A 394 5.04 -2.33 29.19
N GLY A 395 6.01 -1.57 29.69
CA GLY A 395 7.42 -1.97 29.68
C GLY A 395 7.66 -3.09 30.69
N VAL A 396 8.30 -4.19 30.27
CA VAL A 396 8.73 -5.28 31.16
C VAL A 396 10.25 -5.40 31.07
N ALA A 397 10.92 -5.26 32.20
CA ALA A 397 12.40 -5.13 32.28
C ALA A 397 13.16 -6.32 31.67
N VAL A 398 12.57 -7.51 31.61
CA VAL A 398 13.25 -8.74 31.17
C VAL A 398 12.71 -9.24 29.83
N SER A 399 11.43 -9.00 29.47
CA SER A 399 10.76 -9.53 28.26
C SER A 399 10.49 -8.49 27.19
N GLY A 400 10.89 -7.24 27.40
CA GLY A 400 10.67 -6.15 26.44
C GLY A 400 9.31 -5.47 26.61
N LEU A 401 8.74 -5.02 25.51
CA LEU A 401 7.48 -4.29 25.47
C LEU A 401 6.30 -5.27 25.39
N ARG A 402 5.28 -5.05 26.21
CA ARG A 402 3.99 -5.73 26.13
C ARG A 402 2.96 -4.75 25.57
N GLU A 403 2.22 -5.15 24.54
CA GLU A 403 1.22 -4.30 23.91
C GLU A 403 -0.09 -5.04 23.70
N THR A 404 -1.18 -4.35 23.99
CA THR A 404 -2.49 -4.67 23.46
C THR A 404 -2.87 -3.59 22.45
N TYR A 405 -3.09 -3.99 21.22
CA TYR A 405 -3.43 -3.11 20.11
C TYR A 405 -4.75 -3.58 19.50
N LEU A 406 -5.74 -2.71 19.43
CA LEU A 406 -6.98 -2.96 18.71
C LEU A 406 -7.27 -1.79 17.76
N HIS A 407 -7.50 -2.12 16.49
CA HIS A 407 -8.04 -1.20 15.49
C HIS A 407 -9.53 -1.49 15.31
N PHE A 408 -10.37 -0.46 15.37
CA PHE A 408 -11.80 -0.52 15.08
C PHE A 408 -12.12 0.37 13.89
N ASP A 409 -12.82 -0.18 12.93
CA ASP A 409 -13.19 0.44 11.66
C ASP A 409 -14.67 0.86 11.65
N ALA A 410 -14.95 2.14 11.61
CA ALA A 410 -16.26 2.74 11.36
C ALA A 410 -16.20 3.72 10.18
N ALA A 411 -15.28 3.46 9.24
CA ALA A 411 -15.06 4.27 8.05
C ALA A 411 -16.10 3.99 6.95
N PRO A 412 -16.21 4.87 5.95
CA PRO A 412 -17.01 4.59 4.75
C PRO A 412 -16.37 3.47 3.93
N LEU A 413 -17.14 2.86 3.02
CA LEU A 413 -16.67 1.74 2.17
C LEU A 413 -15.41 2.06 1.33
N GLY A 414 -15.15 3.31 1.03
CA GLY A 414 -13.99 3.74 0.25
C GLY A 414 -14.24 4.98 -0.58
N PHE A 415 -13.26 5.34 -1.40
CA PHE A 415 -13.21 6.59 -2.14
C PHE A 415 -13.92 6.53 -3.49
N LEU A 416 -14.56 7.64 -3.87
CA LEU A 416 -15.29 7.82 -5.14
C LEU A 416 -16.44 6.81 -5.34
N SER A 417 -17.03 6.84 -6.53
CA SER A 417 -18.22 6.06 -6.85
C SER A 417 -18.02 4.56 -6.95
N ILE A 418 -16.78 4.10 -7.10
CA ILE A 418 -16.47 2.66 -7.23
C ILE A 418 -15.93 2.04 -5.96
N ALA A 419 -15.45 2.85 -5.01
CA ALA A 419 -14.81 2.39 -3.76
C ALA A 419 -13.83 1.23 -4.00
N ALA A 420 -12.86 1.42 -4.90
CA ALA A 420 -12.11 0.35 -5.56
C ALA A 420 -11.41 -0.62 -4.60
N HIS A 421 -10.92 -0.11 -3.47
CA HIS A 421 -10.06 -0.84 -2.54
C HIS A 421 -10.70 -1.15 -1.18
N GLY A 422 -11.88 -0.61 -0.89
CA GLY A 422 -12.62 -0.93 0.33
C GLY A 422 -13.27 -2.31 0.30
N HIS A 423 -13.50 -2.89 1.47
CA HIS A 423 -14.18 -4.15 1.68
C HIS A 423 -15.56 -3.95 2.34
N ALA A 424 -16.38 -5.00 2.41
CA ALA A 424 -17.66 -4.94 3.12
C ALA A 424 -17.47 -5.26 4.61
N ASP A 425 -16.74 -4.40 5.31
CA ASP A 425 -16.12 -4.61 6.63
C ASP A 425 -16.54 -3.59 7.69
N ALA A 426 -17.59 -2.80 7.45
CA ALA A 426 -18.08 -1.81 8.40
C ALA A 426 -18.20 -2.37 9.81
N LEU A 427 -17.69 -1.62 10.78
CA LEU A 427 -17.63 -1.96 12.20
C LEU A 427 -16.80 -3.22 12.52
N SER A 428 -15.86 -3.59 11.64
CA SER A 428 -14.89 -4.65 11.94
C SER A 428 -13.80 -4.16 12.91
N PHE A 429 -13.07 -5.11 13.47
CA PHE A 429 -11.93 -4.82 14.32
C PHE A 429 -10.80 -5.83 14.12
N ILE A 430 -9.58 -5.42 14.43
CA ILE A 430 -8.36 -6.21 14.37
C ILE A 430 -7.67 -6.13 15.73
N LEU A 431 -7.16 -7.26 16.23
CA LEU A 431 -6.46 -7.33 17.52
C LEU A 431 -5.06 -7.91 17.35
N HIS A 432 -4.03 -7.16 17.77
CA HIS A 432 -2.67 -7.66 17.95
C HIS A 432 -2.31 -7.67 19.43
N VAL A 433 -1.50 -8.65 19.85
CA VAL A 433 -0.97 -8.78 21.22
C VAL A 433 0.54 -8.95 21.14
N ASP A 434 1.29 -8.04 21.75
CA ASP A 434 2.76 -8.01 21.72
C ASP A 434 3.31 -7.93 20.27
N GLY A 435 2.57 -7.29 19.35
CA GLY A 435 2.88 -7.24 17.93
C GLY A 435 2.69 -8.57 17.18
N ASP A 436 1.98 -9.53 17.79
CA ASP A 436 1.53 -10.74 17.11
C ASP A 436 0.06 -10.57 16.71
N PRO A 437 -0.31 -10.69 15.41
CA PRO A 437 -1.69 -10.67 14.97
C PRO A 437 -2.47 -11.85 15.59
N VAL A 438 -3.63 -11.57 16.20
CA VAL A 438 -4.46 -12.59 16.88
C VAL A 438 -5.82 -12.71 16.22
N LEU A 439 -6.60 -11.61 16.17
CA LEU A 439 -7.83 -11.51 15.39
C LEU A 439 -7.55 -10.61 14.21
N VAL A 440 -7.72 -11.13 13.00
CA VAL A 440 -7.21 -10.53 11.77
C VAL A 440 -8.32 -10.25 10.76
N ASP A 441 -8.00 -9.42 9.78
CA ASP A 441 -8.67 -9.34 8.49
C ASP A 441 -8.16 -10.47 7.59
N ALA A 442 -8.97 -10.91 6.65
CA ALA A 442 -8.56 -11.96 5.71
C ALA A 442 -7.48 -11.52 4.71
N GLY A 443 -7.35 -10.21 4.47
CA GLY A 443 -6.39 -9.61 3.55
C GLY A 443 -6.80 -9.65 2.08
N THR A 444 -5.82 -9.66 1.15
CA THR A 444 -6.06 -9.62 -0.29
C THR A 444 -5.18 -10.60 -1.05
N PHE A 445 -5.78 -11.63 -1.62
CA PHE A 445 -5.06 -12.62 -2.41
C PHE A 445 -4.92 -12.23 -3.89
N THR A 446 -5.97 -11.65 -4.48
CA THR A 446 -6.03 -11.39 -5.92
C THR A 446 -7.06 -10.32 -6.26
N TYR A 447 -6.88 -9.67 -7.42
CA TYR A 447 -7.88 -8.73 -7.94
C TYR A 447 -8.75 -9.33 -9.04
N HIS A 448 -8.17 -9.87 -10.12
CA HIS A 448 -8.89 -10.22 -11.35
C HIS A 448 -8.94 -11.71 -11.61
N THR A 449 -7.93 -12.44 -11.17
CA THR A 449 -7.88 -13.90 -11.24
C THR A 449 -8.61 -14.51 -10.04
N HIS A 450 -9.02 -15.78 -10.13
CA HIS A 450 -9.68 -16.49 -9.03
C HIS A 450 -10.88 -15.73 -8.42
N LYS A 451 -11.88 -15.43 -9.23
CA LYS A 451 -13.03 -14.57 -8.88
C LYS A 451 -13.77 -14.98 -7.61
N ASP A 452 -13.82 -16.27 -7.29
CA ASP A 452 -14.45 -16.77 -6.07
C ASP A 452 -13.65 -16.39 -4.81
N LEU A 453 -12.31 -16.47 -4.89
CA LEU A 453 -11.44 -16.01 -3.82
C LEU A 453 -11.54 -14.49 -3.65
N ARG A 454 -11.55 -13.73 -4.75
CA ARG A 454 -11.78 -12.26 -4.64
C ARG A 454 -13.09 -11.95 -3.93
N ARG A 455 -14.18 -12.65 -4.28
CA ARG A 455 -15.47 -12.47 -3.60
C ARG A 455 -15.42 -12.82 -2.12
N TYR A 456 -14.67 -13.86 -1.76
CA TYR A 456 -14.46 -14.22 -0.36
C TYR A 456 -13.76 -13.09 0.39
N PHE A 457 -12.57 -12.66 -0.04
CA PHE A 457 -11.74 -11.70 0.69
C PHE A 457 -12.41 -10.33 0.90
N VAL A 458 -13.28 -9.87 0.02
CA VAL A 458 -13.99 -8.60 0.17
C VAL A 458 -15.36 -8.72 0.85
N SER A 459 -15.79 -9.94 1.20
CA SER A 459 -17.13 -10.18 1.75
C SER A 459 -17.20 -9.90 3.24
N THR A 460 -18.37 -9.52 3.75
CA THR A 460 -18.57 -9.27 5.18
C THR A 460 -18.21 -10.47 6.06
N LEU A 461 -18.41 -11.69 5.56
CA LEU A 461 -18.04 -12.91 6.30
C LEU A 461 -16.51 -13.14 6.39
N ALA A 462 -15.69 -12.37 5.70
CA ALA A 462 -14.23 -12.41 5.81
C ALA A 462 -13.67 -11.41 6.84
N HIS A 463 -14.54 -10.71 7.58
CA HIS A 463 -14.16 -9.66 8.53
C HIS A 463 -14.83 -9.85 9.89
N ASN A 464 -14.22 -9.32 10.95
CA ASN A 464 -14.69 -9.44 12.33
C ASN A 464 -15.88 -8.52 12.63
N THR A 465 -16.98 -8.67 11.90
CA THR A 465 -18.19 -7.86 12.02
C THR A 465 -19.46 -8.70 11.87
N VAL A 466 -20.61 -8.10 12.13
CA VAL A 466 -21.92 -8.76 12.01
C VAL A 466 -22.29 -8.96 10.54
N CYS A 467 -22.61 -10.20 10.17
CA CYS A 467 -23.21 -10.55 8.89
C CYS A 467 -24.68 -10.94 9.09
N VAL A 468 -25.56 -10.40 8.25
CA VAL A 468 -27.02 -10.60 8.31
C VAL A 468 -27.47 -11.43 7.10
N ASN A 469 -28.16 -12.55 7.37
CA ASN A 469 -28.71 -13.46 6.35
C ASN A 469 -27.67 -13.92 5.30
N GLY A 470 -26.39 -14.02 5.67
CA GLY A 470 -25.29 -14.36 4.77
C GLY A 470 -25.03 -13.33 3.66
N LYS A 471 -25.50 -12.09 3.83
CA LYS A 471 -25.36 -11.01 2.82
C LYS A 471 -24.26 -10.03 3.19
N ASN A 472 -23.60 -9.48 2.17
CA ASN A 472 -22.66 -8.40 2.37
C ASN A 472 -23.36 -7.07 2.70
N GLN A 473 -22.66 -6.21 3.42
CA GLN A 473 -23.09 -4.85 3.75
C GLN A 473 -23.20 -3.94 2.51
N ALA A 474 -22.53 -4.31 1.41
CA ALA A 474 -22.55 -3.62 0.13
C ALA A 474 -22.64 -4.62 -1.04
N ASN A 475 -23.11 -4.18 -2.22
CA ASN A 475 -23.25 -5.01 -3.41
C ASN A 475 -22.04 -4.84 -4.33
N GLN A 476 -21.25 -5.90 -4.51
CA GLN A 476 -20.12 -5.92 -5.42
C GLN A 476 -20.58 -6.05 -6.88
N ALA A 477 -20.01 -5.23 -7.78
CA ALA A 477 -20.27 -5.28 -9.23
C ALA A 477 -19.13 -5.93 -10.03
N GLY A 478 -17.93 -5.90 -9.50
CA GLY A 478 -16.71 -6.41 -10.14
C GLY A 478 -15.58 -6.56 -9.15
N PRO A 479 -14.40 -6.99 -9.57
CA PRO A 479 -13.29 -7.24 -8.66
C PRO A 479 -12.89 -6.04 -7.78
N THR A 480 -12.97 -4.84 -8.35
CA THR A 480 -12.61 -3.57 -7.71
C THR A 480 -13.71 -2.53 -7.93
N MET A 481 -14.98 -2.92 -7.75
CA MET A 481 -16.10 -2.00 -7.96
C MET A 481 -17.32 -2.43 -7.15
N TRP A 482 -17.90 -1.48 -6.43
CA TRP A 482 -19.13 -1.62 -5.68
C TRP A 482 -20.28 -0.86 -6.34
N LEU A 483 -21.48 -1.45 -6.36
CA LEU A 483 -22.72 -0.84 -6.87
C LEU A 483 -23.45 -0.03 -5.81
N SER A 484 -23.40 -0.48 -4.57
CA SER A 484 -23.95 0.22 -3.42
C SER A 484 -22.87 0.45 -2.39
N HIS A 485 -22.99 1.53 -1.65
CA HIS A 485 -22.13 1.86 -0.53
C HIS A 485 -22.96 1.87 0.74
N TYR A 486 -22.38 1.43 1.84
CA TYR A 486 -22.88 1.75 3.16
C TYR A 486 -22.32 3.09 3.64
N HIS A 487 -23.01 3.67 4.60
CA HIS A 487 -22.54 4.86 5.30
C HIS A 487 -22.39 4.51 6.76
N CYS A 488 -21.20 4.71 7.29
CA CYS A 488 -20.95 4.62 8.72
C CYS A 488 -21.23 5.94 9.41
N LYS A 489 -21.65 5.85 10.65
CA LYS A 489 -21.85 7.02 11.51
C LYS A 489 -21.33 6.73 12.90
N VAL A 490 -20.38 7.50 13.35
CA VAL A 490 -19.95 7.53 14.74
C VAL A 490 -21.04 8.20 15.57
N LEU A 491 -21.56 7.47 16.55
CA LEU A 491 -22.66 7.90 17.43
C LEU A 491 -22.14 8.56 18.70
N ASN A 492 -21.11 7.96 19.29
CA ASN A 492 -20.56 8.43 20.56
C ASN A 492 -19.08 8.05 20.68
N VAL A 493 -18.27 8.95 21.25
CA VAL A 493 -16.84 8.73 21.50
C VAL A 493 -16.52 9.23 22.90
N GLY A 494 -15.87 8.40 23.71
CA GLY A 494 -15.29 8.75 24.99
C GLY A 494 -13.80 8.46 25.02
N ASP A 495 -13.16 8.63 26.16
CA ASP A 495 -11.69 8.43 26.29
C ASP A 495 -11.27 6.96 26.06
N ASN A 496 -12.15 6.01 26.36
CA ASN A 496 -11.88 4.59 26.28
C ASN A 496 -12.93 3.79 25.49
N PHE A 497 -13.86 4.43 24.80
CA PHE A 497 -14.87 3.76 24.00
C PHE A 497 -15.27 4.53 22.75
N VAL A 498 -15.79 3.79 21.78
CA VAL A 498 -16.43 4.29 20.57
C VAL A 498 -17.70 3.50 20.32
N GLU A 499 -18.76 4.17 19.89
CA GLU A 499 -20.01 3.61 19.42
C GLU A 499 -20.33 4.10 18.02
N ALA A 500 -20.60 3.17 17.09
CA ALA A 500 -20.88 3.48 15.71
C ALA A 500 -21.95 2.57 15.11
N THR A 501 -22.53 3.01 13.99
CA THR A 501 -23.54 2.29 13.23
C THR A 501 -23.28 2.41 11.73
N HIS A 502 -23.88 1.53 10.94
CA HIS A 502 -23.91 1.62 9.49
C HIS A 502 -25.30 1.28 8.92
N ASP A 503 -25.56 1.71 7.68
CA ASP A 503 -26.84 1.50 7.00
C ASP A 503 -26.82 0.33 5.99
N GLY A 504 -25.76 -0.46 5.94
CA GLY A 504 -25.56 -1.55 4.97
C GLY A 504 -26.65 -2.61 4.98
N TYR A 505 -27.30 -2.85 6.11
CA TYR A 505 -28.41 -3.82 6.25
C TYR A 505 -29.81 -3.20 6.27
N ARG A 506 -29.94 -1.93 5.86
CA ARG A 506 -31.25 -1.25 5.82
C ARG A 506 -32.30 -2.02 4.99
N MET A 507 -31.88 -2.61 3.85
CA MET A 507 -32.77 -3.40 2.99
C MET A 507 -33.18 -4.74 3.63
N GLU A 508 -32.37 -5.25 4.54
CA GLU A 508 -32.68 -6.43 5.35
C GLU A 508 -33.57 -6.09 6.54
N GLY A 509 -33.85 -4.81 6.78
CA GLY A 509 -34.64 -4.33 7.91
C GLY A 509 -33.90 -4.49 9.25
N VAL A 510 -32.58 -4.46 9.22
CA VAL A 510 -31.72 -4.58 10.40
C VAL A 510 -30.89 -3.32 10.57
N GLU A 511 -30.91 -2.76 11.77
CA GLU A 511 -30.01 -1.73 12.26
C GLU A 511 -28.98 -2.40 13.16
N HIS A 512 -27.69 -2.16 12.91
CA HIS A 512 -26.57 -2.65 13.69
C HIS A 512 -25.81 -1.47 14.31
N VAL A 513 -25.65 -1.52 15.63
CA VAL A 513 -24.82 -0.60 16.40
C VAL A 513 -23.76 -1.42 17.12
N ARG A 514 -22.50 -1.09 16.95
CA ARG A 514 -21.38 -1.67 17.71
C ARG A 514 -20.76 -0.63 18.62
N ARG A 515 -20.54 -1.02 19.88
CA ARG A 515 -19.75 -0.28 20.85
C ARG A 515 -18.51 -1.10 21.19
N VAL A 516 -17.37 -0.47 21.12
CA VAL A 516 -16.07 -1.01 21.56
C VAL A 516 -15.60 -0.18 22.74
N GLU A 517 -15.28 -0.83 23.86
CA GLU A 517 -14.79 -0.20 25.08
C GLU A 517 -13.55 -0.92 25.59
N PHE A 518 -12.49 -0.17 25.92
CA PHE A 518 -11.24 -0.74 26.40
C PHE A 518 -10.94 -0.33 27.86
N ASN A 519 -11.09 -1.29 28.78
CA ASN A 519 -10.63 -1.15 30.15
C ASN A 519 -9.13 -1.46 30.22
N ARG A 520 -8.33 -0.39 30.24
CA ARG A 520 -6.86 -0.50 30.25
C ARG A 520 -6.31 -1.13 31.54
N ASP A 521 -6.92 -0.85 32.68
CA ASP A 521 -6.44 -1.35 33.98
C ASP A 521 -6.55 -2.88 34.02
N GLU A 522 -7.64 -3.40 33.53
CA GLU A 522 -7.90 -4.84 33.46
C GLU A 522 -7.37 -5.51 32.20
N ASN A 523 -6.88 -4.74 31.23
CA ASN A 523 -6.49 -5.22 29.90
C ASN A 523 -7.61 -6.02 29.22
N GLU A 524 -8.83 -5.48 29.27
CA GLU A 524 -10.04 -6.11 28.76
C GLU A 524 -10.77 -5.21 27.78
N ILE A 525 -11.12 -5.75 26.62
CA ILE A 525 -11.92 -5.09 25.60
C ILE A 525 -13.32 -5.68 25.64
N THR A 526 -14.34 -4.84 25.71
CA THR A 526 -15.75 -5.23 25.61
C THR A 526 -16.32 -4.76 24.27
N ILE A 527 -16.84 -5.68 23.48
CA ILE A 527 -17.55 -5.41 22.23
C ILE A 527 -19.03 -5.71 22.46
N THR A 528 -19.86 -4.70 22.29
CA THR A 528 -21.31 -4.82 22.41
C THR A 528 -21.95 -4.59 21.03
N ASP A 529 -22.59 -5.63 20.50
CA ASP A 529 -23.39 -5.58 19.27
C ASP A 529 -24.86 -5.46 19.62
N THR A 530 -25.49 -4.37 19.22
CA THR A 530 -26.92 -4.12 19.41
C THR A 530 -27.63 -4.17 18.06
N LEU A 531 -28.63 -5.04 17.93
CA LEU A 531 -29.38 -5.23 16.70
C LEU A 531 -30.86 -4.90 16.92
N ARG A 532 -31.46 -4.22 15.94
CA ARG A 532 -32.90 -3.99 15.81
C ARG A 532 -33.38 -4.56 14.49
N CYS A 533 -34.11 -5.67 14.55
CA CYS A 533 -34.62 -6.38 13.39
C CYS A 533 -36.12 -6.10 13.24
N SER A 534 -36.52 -5.55 12.09
CA SER A 534 -37.95 -5.34 11.77
C SER A 534 -38.66 -6.63 11.27
N LYS A 535 -37.88 -7.67 11.00
CA LYS A 535 -38.28 -9.03 10.62
C LYS A 535 -37.22 -10.02 11.11
N PRO A 536 -37.53 -11.30 11.29
CA PRO A 536 -36.54 -12.30 11.70
C PRO A 536 -35.34 -12.33 10.77
N ALA A 537 -34.15 -12.38 11.35
CA ALA A 537 -32.87 -12.39 10.63
C ALA A 537 -31.92 -13.41 11.27
N GLU A 538 -31.17 -14.10 10.41
CA GLU A 538 -30.02 -14.90 10.81
C GLU A 538 -28.81 -14.00 10.99
N ILE A 539 -28.12 -14.12 12.12
CA ILE A 539 -26.96 -13.33 12.48
C ILE A 539 -25.76 -14.26 12.62
N GLU A 540 -24.69 -13.94 11.92
CA GLU A 540 -23.37 -14.55 12.08
C GLU A 540 -22.33 -13.48 12.43
N ILE A 541 -21.45 -13.78 13.38
CA ILE A 541 -20.32 -12.93 13.77
C ILE A 541 -19.06 -13.79 13.72
N PRO A 542 -18.25 -13.69 12.67
CA PRO A 542 -16.97 -14.36 12.62
C PRO A 542 -15.93 -13.58 13.44
N PHE A 543 -14.99 -14.32 14.03
CA PHE A 543 -13.76 -13.84 14.63
C PHE A 543 -12.62 -14.60 13.95
N HIS A 544 -12.01 -13.97 12.94
CA HIS A 544 -10.96 -14.58 12.12
C HIS A 544 -9.66 -14.67 12.89
N LEU A 545 -9.08 -15.85 12.90
CA LEU A 545 -7.82 -16.13 13.60
C LEU A 545 -6.64 -16.03 12.61
N HIS A 546 -5.56 -15.40 13.06
CA HIS A 546 -4.30 -15.52 12.31
C HIS A 546 -3.89 -17.00 12.20
N PRO A 547 -3.27 -17.48 11.09
CA PRO A 547 -2.89 -18.89 10.92
C PRO A 547 -2.02 -19.48 12.04
N ALA A 548 -1.25 -18.65 12.74
CA ALA A 548 -0.44 -19.06 13.90
C ALA A 548 -1.26 -19.19 15.21
N VAL A 549 -2.57 -18.86 15.19
CA VAL A 549 -3.43 -18.87 16.37
C VAL A 549 -4.25 -20.15 16.41
N SER A 550 -4.19 -20.85 17.52
CA SER A 550 -5.13 -21.94 17.84
C SER A 550 -6.20 -21.47 18.82
N ALA A 551 -7.43 -21.96 18.66
CA ALA A 551 -8.55 -21.67 19.54
C ALA A 551 -9.11 -22.94 20.17
N GLU A 552 -9.56 -22.86 21.42
CA GLU A 552 -10.26 -23.92 22.13
C GLU A 552 -11.44 -23.35 22.91
N ILE A 553 -12.62 -23.95 22.75
CA ILE A 553 -13.82 -23.56 23.51
C ILE A 553 -13.86 -24.37 24.81
N GLN A 554 -13.85 -23.68 25.95
CA GLN A 554 -13.87 -24.23 27.30
C GLN A 554 -15.08 -23.65 28.05
N GLY A 555 -16.23 -24.28 27.93
CA GLY A 555 -17.47 -23.81 28.55
C GLY A 555 -17.95 -22.48 27.95
N SER A 556 -17.97 -21.41 28.75
CA SER A 556 -18.40 -20.07 28.34
C SER A 556 -17.22 -19.19 27.87
N VAL A 557 -16.04 -19.75 27.62
CA VAL A 557 -14.85 -19.02 27.21
C VAL A 557 -14.18 -19.72 26.04
N ALA A 558 -13.74 -18.95 25.05
CA ALA A 558 -12.77 -19.40 24.04
C ALA A 558 -11.37 -18.91 24.44
N VAL A 559 -10.38 -19.80 24.39
CA VAL A 559 -8.97 -19.50 24.69
C VAL A 559 -8.19 -19.49 23.38
N LEU A 560 -7.54 -18.37 23.08
CA LEU A 560 -6.69 -18.19 21.90
C LEU A 560 -5.22 -18.26 22.30
N SER A 561 -4.44 -19.06 21.57
CA SER A 561 -3.02 -19.28 21.85
C SER A 561 -2.18 -19.05 20.59
N VAL A 562 -1.04 -18.37 20.76
CA VAL A 562 -0.02 -18.20 19.71
C VAL A 562 1.18 -19.06 20.09
N ALA A 563 1.62 -19.94 19.19
CA ALA A 563 2.72 -20.88 19.45
C ALA A 563 2.57 -21.67 20.77
N GLY A 564 1.33 -22.03 21.12
CA GLY A 564 1.01 -22.76 22.36
C GLY A 564 0.97 -21.88 23.63
N ILE A 565 1.27 -20.59 23.53
CA ILE A 565 1.16 -19.64 24.64
C ILE A 565 -0.22 -19.00 24.60
N LYS A 566 -0.99 -19.12 25.68
CA LYS A 566 -2.29 -18.47 25.79
C LYS A 566 -2.12 -16.96 25.81
N LYS A 567 -2.76 -16.29 24.88
CA LYS A 567 -2.68 -14.82 24.73
C LYS A 567 -3.99 -14.12 25.07
N VAL A 568 -5.15 -14.75 24.74
CA VAL A 568 -6.44 -14.11 24.86
C VAL A 568 -7.48 -15.09 25.39
N GLN A 569 -8.38 -14.60 26.24
CA GLN A 569 -9.63 -15.26 26.61
C GLN A 569 -10.80 -14.45 26.09
N MET A 570 -11.71 -15.09 25.36
CA MET A 570 -12.94 -14.47 24.86
C MET A 570 -14.14 -15.03 25.63
N GLY A 571 -14.86 -14.17 26.34
CA GLY A 571 -16.14 -14.51 26.96
C GLY A 571 -17.22 -14.69 25.90
N LEU A 572 -17.95 -15.79 25.95
CA LEU A 572 -18.96 -16.18 24.97
C LEU A 572 -20.36 -15.84 25.50
N ASP A 573 -21.09 -14.94 24.81
CA ASP A 573 -22.45 -14.57 25.17
C ASP A 573 -23.40 -15.79 25.03
N PRO A 574 -24.16 -16.18 26.07
CA PRO A 574 -25.04 -17.38 26.03
C PRO A 574 -26.21 -17.26 25.05
N LYS A 575 -26.47 -16.09 24.48
CA LYS A 575 -27.50 -15.89 23.44
C LYS A 575 -27.02 -16.35 22.06
N LEU A 576 -25.75 -16.68 21.91
CA LEU A 576 -25.11 -17.11 20.68
C LEU A 576 -24.65 -18.57 20.78
N SER A 577 -24.72 -19.29 19.69
CA SER A 577 -24.05 -20.59 19.53
C SER A 577 -22.69 -20.40 18.88
N TYR A 578 -21.66 -21.09 19.36
CA TYR A 578 -20.29 -20.93 18.90
C TYR A 578 -19.73 -22.20 18.31
N ALA A 579 -18.94 -22.05 17.24
CA ALA A 579 -18.19 -23.15 16.63
C ALA A 579 -16.89 -22.60 16.03
N ILE A 580 -15.80 -23.37 16.18
CA ILE A 580 -14.58 -23.14 15.42
C ILE A 580 -14.76 -23.78 14.05
N ARG A 581 -14.51 -23.03 12.98
CA ARG A 581 -14.58 -23.52 11.59
C ARG A 581 -13.24 -23.32 10.94
N ASP A 582 -12.76 -24.38 10.32
CA ASP A 582 -11.57 -24.40 9.47
C ASP A 582 -11.95 -24.16 8.01
N GLY A 583 -10.93 -23.92 7.15
CA GLY A 583 -11.13 -23.76 5.71
C GLY A 583 -11.41 -22.33 5.27
N GLY A 584 -11.23 -21.35 6.16
CA GLY A 584 -11.05 -19.94 5.79
C GLY A 584 -9.68 -19.69 5.18
N TRP A 585 -9.48 -18.51 4.63
CA TRP A 585 -8.22 -18.07 4.03
C TRP A 585 -7.73 -16.78 4.68
N TYR A 586 -6.41 -16.70 4.83
CA TYR A 586 -5.66 -15.51 5.20
C TYR A 586 -4.60 -15.23 4.15
N SER A 587 -4.48 -13.99 3.70
CA SER A 587 -3.52 -13.54 2.69
C SER A 587 -2.80 -12.31 3.20
N GLU A 588 -1.62 -12.52 3.76
CA GLU A 588 -0.75 -11.43 4.22
C GLU A 588 -0.10 -10.69 3.05
N HIS A 589 0.21 -11.44 1.97
CA HIS A 589 0.84 -10.93 0.76
C HIS A 589 0.04 -11.27 -0.48
N PHE A 590 0.06 -10.38 -1.46
CA PHE A 590 -0.63 -10.58 -2.73
C PHE A 590 -0.09 -11.83 -3.45
N GLY A 591 -1.00 -12.69 -3.92
CA GLY A 591 -0.65 -13.96 -4.58
C GLY A 591 -0.39 -15.13 -3.62
N GLU A 592 -0.28 -14.88 -2.32
CA GLU A 592 -0.07 -15.91 -1.29
C GLU A 592 -1.30 -16.05 -0.39
N LYS A 593 -1.63 -17.26 0.01
CA LYS A 593 -2.70 -17.50 0.98
C LYS A 593 -2.43 -18.72 1.83
N THR A 594 -2.85 -18.66 3.07
CA THR A 594 -2.73 -19.75 4.05
C THR A 594 -4.12 -20.09 4.59
N GLU A 595 -4.38 -21.37 4.85
CA GLU A 595 -5.60 -21.78 5.53
C GLU A 595 -5.64 -21.18 6.94
N SER A 596 -6.81 -20.68 7.31
CA SER A 596 -7.07 -20.12 8.64
C SER A 596 -8.40 -20.63 9.18
N SER A 597 -8.53 -20.52 10.51
CA SER A 597 -9.77 -20.84 11.22
C SER A 597 -10.45 -19.56 11.68
N ALA A 598 -11.73 -19.66 11.99
CA ALA A 598 -12.46 -18.58 12.66
C ALA A 598 -13.38 -19.15 13.74
N LEU A 599 -13.54 -18.40 14.81
CA LEU A 599 -14.60 -18.64 15.79
C LEU A 599 -15.88 -17.97 15.28
N TYR A 600 -16.89 -18.74 14.96
CA TYR A 600 -18.19 -18.23 14.50
C TYR A 600 -19.20 -18.22 15.65
N ALA A 601 -19.84 -17.08 15.84
CA ALA A 601 -21.00 -16.93 16.70
C ALA A 601 -22.27 -16.80 15.83
N LYS A 602 -23.34 -17.52 16.16
CA LYS A 602 -24.56 -17.57 15.34
C LYS A 602 -25.82 -17.60 16.17
N THR A 603 -26.86 -16.88 15.70
CA THR A 603 -28.22 -16.93 16.27
C THR A 603 -29.26 -16.43 15.26
N ASN A 604 -30.55 -16.59 15.60
CA ASN A 604 -31.65 -15.93 14.91
C ASN A 604 -32.23 -14.85 15.82
N VAL A 605 -32.49 -13.68 15.27
CA VAL A 605 -32.98 -12.50 16.00
C VAL A 605 -34.32 -12.06 15.40
N ASP A 606 -35.29 -11.79 16.27
CA ASP A 606 -36.52 -11.11 15.94
C ASP A 606 -36.74 -9.96 16.94
N GLY A 607 -36.87 -8.75 16.45
CA GLY A 607 -36.96 -7.55 17.28
C GLY A 607 -35.60 -7.02 17.77
N PHE A 608 -35.48 -6.78 19.08
CA PHE A 608 -34.29 -6.15 19.68
C PHE A 608 -33.46 -7.16 20.46
N VAL A 609 -32.14 -7.11 20.27
CA VAL A 609 -31.18 -7.92 21.03
C VAL A 609 -29.85 -7.15 21.18
N SER A 610 -29.15 -7.47 22.26
CA SER A 610 -27.74 -7.02 22.43
C SER A 610 -26.90 -8.22 22.85
N PHE A 611 -25.72 -8.35 22.27
CA PHE A 611 -24.70 -9.37 22.58
C PHE A 611 -23.46 -8.70 23.14
N GLU A 612 -22.76 -9.38 24.05
CA GLU A 612 -21.51 -8.89 24.62
C GLU A 612 -20.40 -9.92 24.44
N THR A 613 -19.29 -9.49 23.83
CA THR A 613 -18.06 -10.27 23.72
C THR A 613 -16.97 -9.58 24.53
N LYS A 614 -16.45 -10.24 25.58
CA LYS A 614 -15.33 -9.75 26.39
C LYS A 614 -14.04 -10.40 25.94
N ILE A 615 -13.05 -9.59 25.63
CA ILE A 615 -11.74 -10.04 25.16
C ILE A 615 -10.71 -9.63 26.22
N LYS A 616 -10.29 -10.60 27.01
CA LYS A 616 -9.25 -10.44 28.06
C LYS A 616 -7.90 -10.81 27.49
N VAL A 617 -6.97 -9.86 27.42
CA VAL A 617 -5.59 -10.13 27.04
C VAL A 617 -4.82 -10.59 28.27
N LEU A 618 -4.17 -11.75 28.17
CA LEU A 618 -3.44 -12.38 29.27
C LEU A 618 -2.01 -11.84 29.37
N GLU A 619 -1.54 -11.56 30.60
CA GLU A 619 -0.18 -11.09 30.87
C GLU A 619 0.84 -12.23 30.97
#